data_193ece58f6db6be766f24b858d8e1a77
#
_entry.id   193ece58f6db6be766f24b858d8e1a77
#
_cell.length_a   1.000
_cell.length_b   1.000
_cell.length_c   1.000
_cell.angle_alpha   90.00
_cell.angle_beta   90.00
_cell.angle_gamma   90.00
#
_symmetry.space_group_name_H-M   'P 1'
#
loop_
_entity.id
_entity.type
_entity.pdbx_description
1 polymer ?
#
loop_
_entity_poly.entity_id
_entity_poly.type
_entity_poly.pdbx_seq_one_letter_code
_entity_poly.pdbx_strand_id
1 'polypeptide(L)'
;MTSFGERLAVVTALAFLAALTVVAVLEQTDQSAARTAVSGAAAPTGGWYGALAASRGVAGDAERTSCGLVLTGASLGVTHPVLPCGAKVLIRFGGDTVLTEVIDNKLKGQGRQFELTEALARRLGLDGTQAVSWRFASAGAR
;
A
#
# COMPACT_ATOMS: atom_id res chain seq x y z
N MET A 1 16.68 40.70 50.18
CA MET A 1 17.72 39.67 50.04
C MET A 1 16.99 38.40 49.57
N THR A 2 16.98 38.14 48.29
CA THR A 2 16.42 36.88 47.74
C THR A 2 17.36 35.73 48.09
N SER A 3 16.81 34.72 48.74
CA SER A 3 17.53 33.55 49.22
C SER A 3 18.17 32.78 48.04
N PHE A 4 19.36 32.24 48.25
CA PHE A 4 20.12 31.50 47.26
C PHE A 4 19.30 30.30 46.67
N GLY A 5 18.35 29.80 47.43
CA GLY A 5 17.42 28.72 47.01
C GLY A 5 16.39 29.14 45.95
N GLU A 6 15.89 30.41 46.00
CA GLU A 6 14.94 30.88 44.97
C GLU A 6 15.59 31.08 43.61
N ARG A 7 16.84 31.48 43.56
CA ARG A 7 17.57 31.62 42.29
C ARG A 7 17.87 30.28 41.65
N LEU A 8 18.12 29.24 42.44
CA LEU A 8 18.36 27.90 41.96
C LEU A 8 17.08 27.28 41.37
N ALA A 9 15.93 27.51 42.03
CA ALA A 9 14.63 27.01 41.55
C ALA A 9 14.20 27.65 40.23
N VAL A 10 14.46 28.92 40.01
CA VAL A 10 14.13 29.62 38.76
C VAL A 10 14.99 29.14 37.60
N VAL A 11 16.28 28.89 37.83
CA VAL A 11 17.20 28.40 36.79
C VAL A 11 16.83 26.96 36.35
N THR A 12 16.46 26.11 37.30
CA THR A 12 16.03 24.74 36.98
C THR A 12 14.69 24.71 36.22
N ALA A 13 13.74 25.58 36.57
CA ALA A 13 12.45 25.66 35.86
C ALA A 13 12.62 26.15 34.41
N LEU A 14 13.49 27.13 34.18
CA LEU A 14 13.78 27.62 32.82
C LEU A 14 14.50 26.56 31.95
N ALA A 15 15.40 25.78 32.54
CA ALA A 15 16.07 24.68 31.81
C ALA A 15 15.10 23.56 31.41
N PHE A 16 14.12 23.25 32.27
CA PHE A 16 13.08 22.25 31.95
C PHE A 16 12.13 22.70 30.85
N LEU A 17 11.74 23.98 30.84
CA LEU A 17 10.89 24.53 29.77
C LEU A 17 11.61 24.54 28.42
N ALA A 18 12.90 24.85 28.39
CA ALA A 18 13.68 24.80 27.14
C ALA A 18 13.84 23.38 26.59
N ALA A 19 13.99 22.38 27.45
CA ALA A 19 14.07 20.99 27.04
C ALA A 19 12.76 20.46 26.42
N LEU A 20 11.60 20.84 26.99
CA LEU A 20 10.29 20.44 26.48
C LEU A 20 9.98 21.05 25.11
N THR A 21 10.41 22.26 24.83
CA THR A 21 10.20 22.91 23.53
C THR A 21 11.04 22.27 22.43
N VAL A 22 12.25 21.80 22.72
CA VAL A 22 13.12 21.13 21.73
C VAL A 22 12.54 19.77 21.33
N VAL A 23 12.01 19.00 22.28
CA VAL A 23 11.39 17.71 22.00
C VAL A 23 10.14 17.87 21.11
N ALA A 24 9.28 18.86 21.39
CA ALA A 24 8.09 19.13 20.61
C ALA A 24 8.41 19.55 19.15
N VAL A 25 9.50 20.27 18.93
CA VAL A 25 9.93 20.68 17.58
C VAL A 25 10.49 19.48 16.79
N LEU A 26 11.20 18.55 17.43
CA LEU A 26 11.72 17.35 16.78
C LEU A 26 10.61 16.40 16.37
N GLU A 27 9.57 16.22 17.19
CA GLU A 27 8.42 15.39 16.84
C GLU A 27 7.60 15.98 15.68
N GLN A 28 7.48 17.31 15.60
CA GLN A 28 6.79 17.98 14.48
C GLN A 28 7.55 17.85 13.15
N THR A 29 8.88 17.84 13.16
CA THR A 29 9.68 17.65 11.95
C THR A 29 9.56 16.22 11.42
N ASP A 30 9.53 15.21 12.27
CA ASP A 30 9.33 13.82 11.84
C ASP A 30 7.92 13.58 11.30
N GLN A 31 6.88 14.17 11.90
CA GLN A 31 5.52 14.08 11.38
C GLN A 31 5.33 14.84 10.05
N SER A 32 6.03 15.93 9.83
CA SER A 32 6.00 16.67 8.57
C SER A 32 6.70 15.90 7.46
N ALA A 33 7.83 15.25 7.74
CA ALA A 33 8.52 14.39 6.79
C ALA A 33 7.69 13.15 6.43
N ALA A 34 7.03 12.53 7.41
CA ALA A 34 6.12 11.40 7.16
C ALA A 34 4.88 11.80 6.35
N ARG A 35 4.30 12.98 6.60
CA ARG A 35 3.16 13.50 5.81
C ARG A 35 3.57 13.87 4.38
N THR A 36 4.76 14.40 4.18
CA THR A 36 5.28 14.70 2.84
C THR A 36 5.57 13.44 2.05
N ALA A 37 6.02 12.36 2.71
CA ALA A 37 6.23 11.06 2.06
C ALA A 37 4.91 10.38 1.65
N VAL A 38 3.82 10.58 2.39
CA VAL A 38 2.48 10.07 2.04
C VAL A 38 1.78 10.96 1.00
N SER A 39 2.07 12.26 0.98
CA SER A 39 1.47 13.21 0.01
C SER A 39 2.19 13.22 -1.36
N GLY A 40 3.32 12.56 -1.47
CA GLY A 40 4.18 12.56 -2.65
C GLY A 40 4.08 11.30 -3.51
N ALA A 41 3.05 10.47 -3.37
CA ALA A 41 2.70 9.51 -4.41
C ALA A 41 2.11 10.30 -5.60
N ALA A 42 2.97 11.04 -6.31
CA ALA A 42 2.62 11.59 -7.60
C ALA A 42 2.08 10.44 -8.43
N ALA A 43 0.86 10.60 -8.97
CA ALA A 43 0.31 9.68 -9.94
C ALA A 43 1.39 9.47 -11.01
N PRO A 44 1.84 8.22 -11.25
CA PRO A 44 2.94 8.00 -12.17
C PRO A 44 2.56 8.60 -13.52
N THR A 45 3.48 9.37 -14.10
CA THR A 45 3.36 9.94 -15.44
C THR A 45 2.91 8.84 -16.41
N GLY A 46 1.70 8.94 -16.94
CA GLY A 46 1.11 7.92 -17.79
C GLY A 46 -0.08 7.15 -17.21
N GLY A 47 -0.61 7.57 -16.02
CA GLY A 47 -1.82 6.97 -15.44
C GLY A 47 -1.62 5.57 -14.85
N TRP A 48 -0.40 5.19 -14.52
CA TRP A 48 -0.09 3.97 -13.79
C TRP A 48 0.04 4.25 -12.30
N TYR A 49 -0.51 3.36 -11.46
CA TYR A 49 -0.44 3.41 -10.01
C TYR A 49 0.48 2.30 -9.50
N GLY A 50 1.25 2.57 -8.45
CA GLY A 50 2.03 1.56 -7.76
C GLY A 50 1.19 0.82 -6.72
N ALA A 51 1.41 -0.48 -6.56
CA ALA A 51 0.79 -1.30 -5.53
C ALA A 51 1.66 -2.49 -5.16
N LEU A 52 1.52 -3.01 -3.95
CA LEU A 52 2.10 -4.31 -3.58
C LEU A 52 1.13 -5.43 -3.95
N ALA A 53 1.66 -6.46 -4.60
CA ALA A 53 0.90 -7.61 -5.06
C ALA A 53 1.62 -8.92 -4.69
N ALA A 54 0.85 -9.98 -4.48
CA ALA A 54 1.36 -11.33 -4.30
C ALA A 54 0.38 -12.35 -4.88
N SER A 55 0.82 -13.60 -5.10
CA SER A 55 -0.10 -14.69 -5.39
C SER A 55 -1.01 -14.98 -4.20
N ARG A 56 -2.27 -15.33 -4.47
CA ARG A 56 -3.19 -15.88 -3.45
C ARG A 56 -2.94 -17.38 -3.21
N GLY A 57 -2.08 -18.00 -4.02
CA GLY A 57 -1.74 -19.41 -3.96
C GLY A 57 -2.84 -20.34 -4.46
N VAL A 58 -2.49 -21.58 -4.71
CA VAL A 58 -3.41 -22.62 -5.20
C VAL A 58 -4.58 -22.85 -4.24
N ALA A 59 -4.33 -22.84 -2.93
CA ALA A 59 -5.38 -22.99 -1.92
C ALA A 59 -6.38 -21.82 -1.95
N GLY A 60 -5.90 -20.60 -2.17
CA GLY A 60 -6.76 -19.43 -2.36
C GLY A 60 -7.60 -19.51 -3.62
N ASP A 61 -7.06 -20.05 -4.70
CA ASP A 61 -7.78 -20.26 -5.96
C ASP A 61 -8.86 -21.35 -5.86
N ALA A 62 -8.71 -22.31 -4.95
CA ALA A 62 -9.71 -23.36 -4.74
C ALA A 62 -11.00 -22.85 -4.06
N GLU A 63 -10.97 -21.67 -3.46
CA GLU A 63 -12.14 -21.09 -2.82
C GLU A 63 -13.02 -20.32 -3.82
N ARG A 64 -14.34 -20.39 -3.62
CA ARG A 64 -15.26 -19.53 -4.35
C ARG A 64 -14.99 -18.06 -4.00
N THR A 65 -14.86 -17.23 -5.03
CA THR A 65 -14.60 -15.79 -4.86
C THR A 65 -15.82 -15.05 -4.32
N SER A 66 -15.62 -13.88 -3.72
CA SER A 66 -16.74 -13.01 -3.29
C SER A 66 -17.56 -12.49 -4.47
N CYS A 67 -17.00 -12.47 -5.67
CA CYS A 67 -17.71 -12.16 -6.91
C CYS A 67 -18.50 -13.36 -7.50
N GLY A 68 -18.57 -14.48 -6.78
CA GLY A 68 -19.36 -15.66 -7.14
C GLY A 68 -18.69 -16.61 -8.14
N LEU A 69 -17.42 -16.36 -8.50
CA LEU A 69 -16.69 -17.17 -9.47
C LEU A 69 -16.07 -18.41 -8.80
N VAL A 70 -16.04 -19.50 -9.55
CA VAL A 70 -15.22 -20.68 -9.26
C VAL A 70 -14.03 -20.65 -10.21
N LEU A 71 -12.84 -20.59 -9.65
CA LEU A 71 -11.61 -20.47 -10.43
C LEU A 71 -11.12 -21.84 -10.90
N THR A 72 -10.40 -21.82 -12.00
CA THR A 72 -9.63 -22.96 -12.51
C THR A 72 -8.14 -22.65 -12.42
N GLY A 73 -7.27 -23.63 -12.58
CA GLY A 73 -5.82 -23.41 -12.59
C GLY A 73 -5.30 -22.51 -13.72
N ALA A 74 -6.15 -22.14 -14.67
CA ALA A 74 -5.85 -21.19 -15.76
C ALA A 74 -6.52 -19.83 -15.59
N SER A 75 -7.34 -19.63 -14.55
CA SER A 75 -8.05 -18.37 -14.34
C SER A 75 -7.07 -17.22 -14.07
N LEU A 76 -7.24 -16.13 -14.82
CA LEU A 76 -6.46 -14.90 -14.64
C LEU A 76 -7.35 -13.86 -13.98
N GLY A 77 -7.04 -13.49 -12.75
CA GLY A 77 -7.83 -12.54 -11.99
C GLY A 77 -7.08 -11.95 -10.82
N VAL A 78 -7.62 -10.88 -10.28
CA VAL A 78 -7.08 -10.20 -9.12
C VAL A 78 -8.13 -10.03 -8.03
N THR A 79 -7.68 -10.08 -6.78
CA THR A 79 -8.43 -9.67 -5.60
C THR A 79 -8.03 -8.26 -5.23
N HIS A 80 -9.00 -7.37 -5.02
CA HIS A 80 -8.76 -6.02 -4.52
C HIS A 80 -9.92 -5.57 -3.63
N PRO A 81 -9.67 -4.98 -2.44
CA PRO A 81 -10.71 -4.79 -1.41
C PRO A 81 -11.77 -3.74 -1.78
N VAL A 82 -11.46 -2.84 -2.70
CA VAL A 82 -12.31 -1.67 -3.00
C VAL A 82 -12.82 -1.66 -4.44
N LEU A 83 -12.07 -2.23 -5.38
CA LEU A 83 -12.49 -2.23 -6.79
C LEU A 83 -13.70 -3.14 -7.00
N PRO A 84 -14.67 -2.74 -7.83
CA PRO A 84 -15.87 -3.56 -8.07
C PRO A 84 -15.54 -4.85 -8.82
N CYS A 85 -16.31 -5.90 -8.56
CA CYS A 85 -16.24 -7.16 -9.30
C CYS A 85 -16.37 -6.92 -10.81
N GLY A 86 -15.53 -7.59 -11.59
CA GLY A 86 -15.52 -7.46 -13.05
C GLY A 86 -14.78 -6.22 -13.59
N ALA A 87 -14.30 -5.33 -12.72
CA ALA A 87 -13.49 -4.19 -13.18
C ALA A 87 -12.24 -4.68 -13.92
N LYS A 88 -12.05 -4.18 -15.14
CA LYS A 88 -10.88 -4.53 -15.96
C LYS A 88 -9.69 -3.68 -15.58
N VAL A 89 -8.58 -4.32 -15.30
CA VAL A 89 -7.32 -3.67 -14.91
C VAL A 89 -6.16 -4.25 -15.72
N LEU A 90 -5.18 -3.42 -15.96
CA LEU A 90 -3.88 -3.82 -16.50
C LEU A 90 -2.91 -3.90 -15.32
N ILE A 91 -2.23 -5.02 -15.18
CA ILE A 91 -1.14 -5.21 -14.20
C ILE A 91 0.16 -5.34 -14.97
N ARG A 92 1.17 -4.60 -14.55
CA ARG A 92 2.50 -4.63 -15.16
C ARG A 92 3.55 -4.98 -14.11
N PHE A 93 4.39 -5.97 -14.45
CA PHE A 93 5.53 -6.38 -13.64
C PHE A 93 6.65 -6.89 -14.55
N GLY A 94 7.92 -6.56 -14.24
CA GLY A 94 9.09 -7.05 -14.95
C GLY A 94 9.22 -6.67 -16.44
N GLY A 95 8.30 -5.96 -17.01
CA GLY A 95 8.21 -5.67 -18.46
C GLY A 95 6.96 -6.24 -19.11
N ASP A 96 6.35 -7.24 -18.49
CA ASP A 96 5.08 -7.83 -18.95
C ASP A 96 3.88 -7.02 -18.45
N THR A 97 2.86 -6.94 -19.30
CA THR A 97 1.58 -6.32 -18.97
C THR A 97 0.46 -7.29 -19.29
N VAL A 98 -0.40 -7.55 -18.32
CA VAL A 98 -1.54 -8.47 -18.50
C VAL A 98 -2.84 -7.75 -18.20
N LEU A 99 -3.80 -7.88 -19.13
CA LEU A 99 -5.19 -7.49 -18.91
C LEU A 99 -5.86 -8.55 -18.04
N THR A 100 -6.49 -8.15 -16.96
CA THR A 100 -7.17 -9.03 -16.04
C THR A 100 -8.41 -8.34 -15.45
N GLU A 101 -9.13 -9.02 -14.58
CA GLU A 101 -10.31 -8.44 -13.93
C GLU A 101 -10.32 -8.69 -12.42
N VAL A 102 -11.06 -7.86 -11.72
CA VAL A 102 -11.33 -8.04 -10.28
C VAL A 102 -12.33 -9.18 -10.11
N ILE A 103 -11.89 -10.27 -9.50
CA ILE A 103 -12.65 -11.50 -9.29
C ILE A 103 -13.02 -11.74 -7.83
N ASP A 104 -12.41 -11.00 -6.91
CA ASP A 104 -12.63 -11.13 -5.47
C ASP A 104 -12.35 -9.80 -4.77
N ASN A 105 -13.04 -9.56 -3.64
CA ASN A 105 -12.80 -8.39 -2.78
C ASN A 105 -12.24 -8.75 -1.39
N LYS A 106 -12.01 -10.03 -1.13
CA LYS A 106 -11.52 -10.52 0.16
C LYS A 106 -10.02 -10.81 0.09
N LEU A 107 -9.20 -9.78 0.38
CA LEU A 107 -7.77 -9.97 0.60
C LEU A 107 -7.53 -10.84 1.84
N LYS A 108 -6.64 -11.83 1.72
CA LYS A 108 -6.24 -12.73 2.82
C LYS A 108 -4.89 -12.36 3.41
N GLY A 109 -3.99 -11.84 2.60
CA GLY A 109 -2.66 -11.43 3.04
C GLY A 109 -2.60 -9.98 3.46
N GLN A 110 -1.82 -9.72 4.50
CA GLN A 110 -1.55 -8.37 4.99
C GLN A 110 -0.45 -7.70 4.16
N GLY A 111 -0.43 -6.36 4.16
CA GLY A 111 0.65 -5.56 3.56
C GLY A 111 0.66 -5.51 2.03
N ARG A 112 -0.42 -5.94 1.37
CA ARG A 112 -0.58 -5.88 -0.09
C ARG A 112 -1.94 -5.33 -0.48
N GLN A 113 -2.04 -4.74 -1.67
CA GLN A 113 -3.28 -4.21 -2.23
C GLN A 113 -3.93 -5.17 -3.23
N PHE A 114 -3.11 -5.99 -3.90
CA PHE A 114 -3.59 -7.00 -4.84
C PHE A 114 -3.18 -8.41 -4.44
N GLU A 115 -4.08 -9.35 -4.61
CA GLU A 115 -3.75 -10.76 -4.69
C GLU A 115 -4.09 -11.28 -6.09
N LEU A 116 -3.10 -11.88 -6.72
CA LEU A 116 -3.22 -12.43 -8.06
C LEU A 116 -3.57 -13.93 -7.97
N THR A 117 -4.37 -14.43 -8.91
CA THR A 117 -4.47 -15.87 -9.09
C THR A 117 -3.09 -16.46 -9.35
N GLU A 118 -2.90 -17.71 -8.99
CA GLU A 118 -1.63 -18.41 -9.17
C GLU A 118 -1.19 -18.40 -10.65
N ALA A 119 -2.13 -18.58 -11.58
CA ALA A 119 -1.85 -18.53 -13.01
C ALA A 119 -1.38 -17.14 -13.47
N LEU A 120 -1.97 -16.07 -12.94
CA LEU A 120 -1.57 -14.69 -13.26
C LEU A 120 -0.21 -14.36 -12.67
N ALA A 121 0.05 -14.76 -11.43
CA ALA A 121 1.35 -14.55 -10.77
C ALA A 121 2.47 -15.25 -11.55
N ARG A 122 2.28 -16.53 -11.92
CA ARG A 122 3.24 -17.26 -12.77
C ARG A 122 3.46 -16.60 -14.12
N ARG A 123 2.39 -16.14 -14.78
CA ARG A 123 2.48 -15.48 -16.08
C ARG A 123 3.30 -14.19 -16.03
N LEU A 124 3.23 -13.45 -14.93
CA LEU A 124 4.03 -12.24 -14.70
C LEU A 124 5.44 -12.53 -14.13
N GLY A 125 5.73 -13.77 -13.74
CA GLY A 125 6.97 -14.11 -13.02
C GLY A 125 7.04 -13.51 -11.63
N LEU A 126 5.87 -13.26 -11.00
CA LEU A 126 5.78 -12.64 -9.68
C LEU A 126 5.91 -13.71 -8.61
N ASP A 127 6.95 -13.61 -7.79
CA ASP A 127 7.20 -14.46 -6.63
C ASP A 127 7.23 -13.63 -5.34
N GLY A 128 6.56 -14.12 -4.30
CA GLY A 128 6.37 -13.39 -3.05
C GLY A 128 5.56 -12.11 -3.21
N THR A 129 5.77 -11.16 -2.30
CA THR A 129 5.13 -9.83 -2.36
C THR A 129 6.05 -8.85 -3.07
N GLN A 130 5.61 -8.31 -4.20
CA GLN A 130 6.38 -7.42 -5.07
C GLN A 130 5.60 -6.16 -5.41
N ALA A 131 6.34 -5.09 -5.74
CA ALA A 131 5.75 -3.87 -6.26
C ALA A 131 5.38 -4.06 -7.74
N VAL A 132 4.12 -3.81 -8.06
CA VAL A 132 3.58 -3.83 -9.42
C VAL A 132 3.08 -2.44 -9.82
N SER A 133 2.94 -2.21 -11.12
CA SER A 133 2.20 -1.05 -11.64
C SER A 133 0.85 -1.52 -12.17
N TRP A 134 -0.19 -0.72 -11.95
CA TRP A 134 -1.52 -1.05 -12.43
C TRP A 134 -2.28 0.19 -12.91
N ARG A 135 -3.30 -0.01 -13.71
CA ARG A 135 -4.28 1.01 -14.10
C ARG A 135 -5.57 0.37 -14.56
N PHE A 136 -6.65 1.14 -14.60
CA PHE A 136 -7.86 0.69 -15.26
C PHE A 136 -7.61 0.47 -16.76
N ALA A 137 -8.17 -0.61 -17.31
CA ALA A 137 -8.19 -0.78 -18.74
C ALA A 137 -9.17 0.24 -19.35
N SER A 138 -8.71 1.00 -20.33
CA SER A 138 -9.59 1.86 -21.12
C SER A 138 -10.60 1.00 -21.88
N ALA A 139 -11.79 1.53 -22.18
CA ALA A 139 -12.88 0.82 -22.85
C ALA A 139 -12.54 0.23 -24.25
N GLY A 140 -11.32 0.40 -24.73
CA GLY A 140 -10.81 -0.15 -25.99
C GLY A 140 -9.69 -1.19 -25.86
N ALA A 141 -9.27 -1.54 -24.64
CA ALA A 141 -8.25 -2.58 -24.44
C ALA A 141 -8.92 -3.97 -24.56
N ARG A 142 -8.76 -4.58 -25.71
CA ARG A 142 -9.15 -5.99 -26.02
C ARG A 142 -7.91 -6.86 -26.10
#